data_f7fca7a41cacddfeb38402cb8bbae7c1
#
_entry.id   f7fca7a41cacddfeb38402cb8bbae7c1
#
_cell.length_a   1.000
_cell.length_b   1.000
_cell.length_c   1.000
_cell.angle_alpha   90.00
_cell.angle_beta   90.00
_cell.angle_gamma   90.00
#
_symmetry.space_group_name_H-M   'P 1'
#
loop_
_entity.id
_entity.type
_entity.pdbx_description
1 polymer ?
#
loop_
_entity_poly.entity_id
_entity_poly.type
_entity_poly.pdbx_seq_one_letter_code
_entity_poly.pdbx_strand_id
1 'polypeptide(L)'
;MKVTSSEFVISAVGPKQYPEDGLPEVALVGRSNVGKSSLLNKMMNRKGLARISSRPGKTQTLNYFRVNQMLYFVDFPGYGYAKVAKTIKEQWGKMIEGYLKNREQLRFVIQLVDIRHAPSKDDVAMYEWCKQIGIPTVVVATKGDKIARGRWMQHLKVIRQDLNLRGDDSIIVFSSETGQGKDELWGEIMRRLRAANDQPDNEKPS
;
A
#
# COMPACT_ATOMS: atom_id res chain seq x y z
N MET A 1 12.76 9.77 7.97
CA MET A 1 12.67 10.82 6.92
C MET A 1 11.81 11.97 7.40
N LYS A 2 12.23 13.25 7.17
CA LYS A 2 11.41 14.44 7.49
C LYS A 2 10.50 14.73 6.28
N VAL A 3 9.18 14.78 6.49
CA VAL A 3 8.22 15.21 5.48
C VAL A 3 8.07 16.73 5.58
N THR A 4 8.49 17.43 4.53
CA THR A 4 8.43 18.91 4.42
C THR A 4 7.28 19.38 3.56
N SER A 5 6.88 18.57 2.57
CA SER A 5 5.73 18.83 1.71
C SER A 5 4.95 17.56 1.40
N SER A 6 3.65 17.69 1.28
CA SER A 6 2.77 16.62 0.79
C SER A 6 1.52 17.23 0.19
N GLU A 7 1.10 16.71 -0.96
CA GLU A 7 -0.06 17.21 -1.69
C GLU A 7 -0.79 16.08 -2.40
N PHE A 8 -2.08 16.25 -2.57
CA PHE A 8 -2.87 15.43 -3.48
C PHE A 8 -2.68 15.96 -4.90
N VAL A 9 -2.39 15.06 -5.85
CA VAL A 9 -2.12 15.44 -7.24
C VAL A 9 -3.30 15.13 -8.13
N ILE A 10 -3.76 13.87 -8.16
CA ILE A 10 -4.84 13.44 -9.04
C ILE A 10 -5.53 12.17 -8.54
N SER A 11 -6.80 12.00 -8.93
CA SER A 11 -7.52 10.72 -8.91
C SER A 11 -7.58 10.18 -10.33
N ALA A 12 -6.73 9.22 -10.64
CA ALA A 12 -6.60 8.65 -11.98
C ALA A 12 -7.52 7.45 -12.18
N VAL A 13 -8.20 7.39 -13.31
CA VAL A 13 -9.04 6.25 -13.74
C VAL A 13 -8.33 5.36 -14.78
N GLY A 14 -7.15 5.74 -15.23
CA GLY A 14 -6.39 4.97 -16.22
C GLY A 14 -5.03 5.58 -16.56
N PRO A 15 -4.21 4.88 -17.38
CA PRO A 15 -2.80 5.21 -17.62
C PRO A 15 -2.55 6.63 -18.17
N LYS A 16 -3.48 7.17 -18.97
CA LYS A 16 -3.35 8.54 -19.55
C LYS A 16 -3.35 9.66 -18.50
N GLN A 17 -3.72 9.35 -17.26
CA GLN A 17 -3.80 10.33 -16.17
C GLN A 17 -2.69 10.12 -15.13
N TYR A 18 -1.84 9.11 -15.29
CA TYR A 18 -0.75 8.89 -14.35
C TYR A 18 0.31 9.99 -14.49
N PRO A 19 0.94 10.43 -13.38
CA PRO A 19 2.04 11.41 -13.46
C PRO A 19 3.17 10.92 -14.36
N GLU A 20 3.74 11.85 -15.14
CA GLU A 20 4.80 11.56 -16.13
C GLU A 20 6.17 12.13 -15.73
N ASP A 21 6.30 12.62 -14.48
CA ASP A 21 7.53 13.24 -13.96
C ASP A 21 8.62 12.23 -13.56
N GLY A 22 8.36 10.93 -13.71
CA GLY A 22 9.34 9.87 -13.47
C GLY A 22 9.62 9.57 -11.99
N LEU A 23 8.92 10.21 -11.05
CA LEU A 23 9.12 9.95 -9.63
C LEU A 23 8.73 8.51 -9.27
N PRO A 24 9.48 7.86 -8.34
CA PRO A 24 9.15 6.51 -7.88
C PRO A 24 7.78 6.48 -7.18
N GLU A 25 7.07 5.40 -7.40
CA GLU A 25 5.73 5.18 -6.85
C GLU A 25 5.71 4.03 -5.86
N VAL A 26 4.99 4.22 -4.76
CA VAL A 26 4.73 3.22 -3.73
C VAL A 26 3.23 3.02 -3.63
N ALA A 27 2.75 1.86 -4.05
CA ALA A 27 1.32 1.56 -4.04
C ALA A 27 0.87 1.08 -2.66
N LEU A 28 -0.30 1.54 -2.21
CA LEU A 28 -0.93 1.10 -0.97
C LEU A 28 -2.19 0.31 -1.28
N VAL A 29 -2.22 -0.94 -0.84
CA VAL A 29 -3.34 -1.85 -0.99
C VAL A 29 -3.83 -2.35 0.37
N GLY A 30 -5.08 -2.72 0.46
CA GLY A 30 -5.64 -3.27 1.69
C GLY A 30 -7.16 -3.26 1.68
N ARG A 31 -7.76 -3.99 2.60
CA ARG A 31 -9.22 -4.03 2.75
C ARG A 31 -9.79 -2.66 3.09
N SER A 32 -11.04 -2.49 2.72
CA SER A 32 -11.81 -1.36 3.23
C SER A 32 -11.75 -1.28 4.76
N ASN A 33 -11.57 -0.07 5.28
CA ASN A 33 -11.48 0.22 6.72
C ASN A 33 -10.27 -0.43 7.45
N VAL A 34 -9.27 -0.91 6.73
CA VAL A 34 -8.02 -1.42 7.32
C VAL A 34 -7.18 -0.32 7.97
N GLY A 35 -7.42 0.94 7.62
CA GLY A 35 -6.67 2.10 8.13
C GLY A 35 -5.75 2.76 7.10
N LYS A 36 -5.96 2.51 5.81
CA LYS A 36 -5.09 2.99 4.72
C LYS A 36 -5.01 4.52 4.66
N SER A 37 -6.14 5.21 4.62
CA SER A 37 -6.16 6.69 4.62
C SER A 37 -5.60 7.29 5.93
N SER A 38 -5.81 6.64 7.07
CA SER A 38 -5.24 7.06 8.34
C SER A 38 -3.71 6.92 8.35
N LEU A 39 -3.20 5.81 7.81
CA LEU A 39 -1.76 5.60 7.64
C LEU A 39 -1.17 6.67 6.72
N LEU A 40 -1.75 6.90 5.54
CA LEU A 40 -1.30 7.93 4.60
C LEU A 40 -1.24 9.31 5.24
N ASN A 41 -2.31 9.74 5.92
CA ASN A 41 -2.34 11.02 6.62
C ASN A 41 -1.24 11.13 7.69
N LYS A 42 -0.99 10.04 8.44
CA LYS A 42 0.07 9.99 9.46
C LYS A 42 1.46 10.04 8.83
N MET A 43 1.68 9.29 7.75
CA MET A 43 2.95 9.29 7.01
C MET A 43 3.26 10.64 6.40
N MET A 44 2.26 11.31 5.84
CA MET A 44 2.39 12.62 5.19
C MET A 44 2.35 13.82 6.16
N ASN A 45 2.19 13.62 7.47
CA ASN A 45 2.00 14.69 8.46
C ASN A 45 0.80 15.62 8.13
N ARG A 46 -0.25 15.10 7.54
CA ARG A 46 -1.45 15.88 7.15
C ARG A 46 -2.70 15.27 7.74
N LYS A 47 -3.59 16.13 8.23
CA LYS A 47 -4.94 15.73 8.65
C LYS A 47 -5.88 15.84 7.45
N GLY A 48 -6.50 14.71 7.06
CA GLY A 48 -7.58 14.70 6.06
C GLY A 48 -7.14 14.89 4.59
N LEU A 49 -5.86 14.83 4.27
CA LEU A 49 -5.40 14.88 2.88
C LEU A 49 -5.85 13.62 2.12
N ALA A 50 -5.59 12.44 2.68
CA ALA A 50 -6.21 11.20 2.23
C ALA A 50 -7.61 11.12 2.88
N ARG A 51 -8.65 11.24 2.08
CA ARG A 51 -10.02 11.23 2.59
C ARG A 51 -10.44 9.81 2.95
N ILE A 52 -11.03 9.65 4.13
CA ILE A 52 -11.72 8.43 4.51
C ILE A 52 -13.02 8.38 3.70
N SER A 53 -13.00 7.76 2.52
CA SER A 53 -14.20 7.60 1.72
C SER A 53 -15.01 6.43 2.29
N SER A 54 -16.10 6.74 2.95
CA SER A 54 -17.07 5.77 3.48
C SER A 54 -18.20 5.43 2.50
N ARG A 55 -18.19 5.95 1.25
CA ARG A 55 -19.27 5.72 0.28
C ARG A 55 -18.89 4.67 -0.74
N PRO A 56 -19.47 3.46 -0.66
CA PRO A 56 -19.38 2.47 -1.73
C PRO A 56 -20.12 2.99 -2.99
N GLY A 57 -19.59 2.69 -4.18
CA GLY A 57 -20.27 2.97 -5.45
C GLY A 57 -19.78 4.19 -6.23
N LYS A 58 -18.77 4.94 -5.77
CA LYS A 58 -18.08 5.94 -6.61
C LYS A 58 -17.07 5.29 -7.52
N THR A 59 -16.82 5.91 -8.68
CA THR A 59 -15.74 5.52 -9.62
C THR A 59 -14.47 5.26 -8.85
N GLN A 60 -13.94 4.07 -8.99
CA GLN A 60 -12.76 3.62 -8.28
C GLN A 60 -11.54 4.23 -8.98
N THR A 61 -10.75 5.03 -8.26
CA THR A 61 -9.60 5.76 -8.78
C THR A 61 -8.33 5.39 -8.02
N LEU A 62 -7.19 5.50 -8.68
CA LEU A 62 -5.89 5.53 -8.03
C LEU A 62 -5.61 6.96 -7.60
N ASN A 63 -5.44 7.19 -6.29
CA ASN A 63 -5.21 8.53 -5.77
C ASN A 63 -3.72 8.76 -5.54
N TYR A 64 -3.16 9.73 -6.22
CA TYR A 64 -1.75 10.07 -6.17
C TYR A 64 -1.48 11.18 -5.16
N PHE A 65 -0.58 10.90 -4.23
CA PHE A 65 -0.09 11.87 -3.24
C PHE A 65 1.41 12.03 -3.39
N ARG A 66 1.87 13.22 -3.74
CA ARG A 66 3.30 13.54 -3.86
C ARG A 66 3.86 13.92 -2.51
N VAL A 67 5.03 13.39 -2.17
CA VAL A 67 5.73 13.67 -0.91
C VAL A 67 7.14 14.17 -1.19
N ASN A 68 7.49 15.33 -0.65
CA ASN A 68 8.80 15.98 -0.77
C ASN A 68 9.32 16.10 -2.21
N GLN A 69 8.44 16.05 -3.20
CA GLN A 69 8.82 15.95 -4.62
C GLN A 69 9.80 14.79 -4.91
N MET A 70 9.75 13.74 -4.11
CA MET A 70 10.67 12.59 -4.18
C MET A 70 9.98 11.29 -4.55
N LEU A 71 8.71 11.13 -4.20
CA LEU A 71 7.94 9.92 -4.47
C LEU A 71 6.44 10.21 -4.50
N TYR A 72 5.71 9.26 -5.06
CA TYR A 72 4.25 9.19 -4.93
C TYR A 72 3.83 8.05 -4.01
N PHE A 73 2.91 8.34 -3.09
CA PHE A 73 2.01 7.31 -2.58
C PHE A 73 0.82 7.18 -3.52
N VAL A 74 0.53 5.97 -3.96
CA VAL A 74 -0.60 5.66 -4.83
C VAL A 74 -1.61 4.85 -4.02
N ASP A 75 -2.70 5.51 -3.62
CA ASP A 75 -3.75 4.91 -2.80
C ASP A 75 -4.75 4.16 -3.67
N PHE A 76 -4.78 2.86 -3.54
CA PHE A 76 -5.70 1.99 -4.24
C PHE A 76 -7.06 1.93 -3.53
N PRO A 77 -8.14 1.73 -4.28
CA PRO A 77 -9.43 1.44 -3.67
C PRO A 77 -9.34 0.22 -2.75
N GLY A 78 -9.99 0.30 -1.57
CA GLY A 78 -10.02 -0.82 -0.64
C GLY A 78 -10.80 -2.01 -1.20
N TYR A 79 -10.28 -3.22 -1.12
CA TYR A 79 -11.00 -4.44 -1.49
C TYR A 79 -11.88 -4.98 -0.36
N GLY A 80 -12.65 -6.04 -0.63
CA GLY A 80 -13.49 -6.71 0.38
C GLY A 80 -14.86 -6.07 0.61
N TYR A 81 -15.32 -5.15 -0.26
CA TYR A 81 -16.70 -4.66 -0.20
C TYR A 81 -17.68 -5.72 -0.72
N ALA A 82 -18.47 -6.33 0.19
CA ALA A 82 -19.47 -7.33 -0.16
C ALA A 82 -20.61 -6.79 -1.06
N LYS A 83 -20.87 -5.48 -1.03
CA LYS A 83 -22.03 -4.83 -1.69
C LYS A 83 -21.71 -4.18 -3.04
N VAL A 84 -20.55 -4.44 -3.65
CA VAL A 84 -20.20 -3.86 -4.96
C VAL A 84 -20.59 -4.82 -6.07
N ALA A 85 -21.23 -4.31 -7.13
CA ALA A 85 -21.62 -5.12 -8.29
C ALA A 85 -20.43 -5.85 -8.90
N LYS A 86 -20.64 -7.07 -9.39
CA LYS A 86 -19.59 -7.93 -9.98
C LYS A 86 -18.82 -7.23 -11.11
N THR A 87 -19.52 -6.49 -11.97
CA THR A 87 -18.94 -5.73 -13.08
C THR A 87 -17.95 -4.65 -12.62
N ILE A 88 -18.24 -3.98 -11.50
CA ILE A 88 -17.36 -2.97 -10.92
C ILE A 88 -16.11 -3.64 -10.33
N LYS A 89 -16.25 -4.79 -9.69
CA LYS A 89 -15.11 -5.58 -9.19
C LYS A 89 -14.19 -6.04 -10.32
N GLU A 90 -14.73 -6.43 -11.45
CA GLU A 90 -13.96 -6.85 -12.62
C GLU A 90 -13.20 -5.68 -13.27
N GLN A 91 -13.85 -4.53 -13.43
CA GLN A 91 -13.20 -3.33 -13.95
C GLN A 91 -12.08 -2.84 -13.04
N TRP A 92 -12.31 -2.88 -11.74
CA TRP A 92 -11.32 -2.56 -10.73
C TRP A 92 -10.13 -3.52 -10.74
N GLY A 93 -10.40 -4.82 -10.83
CA GLY A 93 -9.35 -5.83 -10.97
C GLY A 93 -8.46 -5.57 -12.18
N LYS A 94 -9.04 -5.27 -13.34
CA LYS A 94 -8.30 -4.93 -14.57
C LYS A 94 -7.45 -3.67 -14.42
N MET A 95 -7.98 -2.62 -13.76
CA MET A 95 -7.23 -1.37 -13.53
C MET A 95 -6.01 -1.61 -12.63
N ILE A 96 -6.20 -2.34 -11.52
CA ILE A 96 -5.10 -2.68 -10.59
C ILE A 96 -4.07 -3.57 -11.30
N GLU A 97 -4.53 -4.59 -11.99
CA GLU A 97 -3.65 -5.49 -12.74
C GLU A 97 -2.83 -4.75 -13.78
N GLY A 98 -3.47 -3.89 -14.57
CA GLY A 98 -2.79 -3.06 -15.56
C GLY A 98 -1.74 -2.14 -14.95
N TYR A 99 -2.06 -1.51 -13.83
CA TYR A 99 -1.10 -0.67 -13.11
C TYR A 99 0.07 -1.48 -12.56
N LEU A 100 -0.20 -2.53 -11.79
CA LEU A 100 0.85 -3.30 -11.12
C LEU A 100 1.79 -4.01 -12.11
N LYS A 101 1.28 -4.46 -13.26
CA LYS A 101 2.12 -5.13 -14.27
C LYS A 101 2.93 -4.19 -15.15
N ASN A 102 2.39 -2.99 -15.47
CA ASN A 102 2.94 -2.16 -16.53
C ASN A 102 3.51 -0.82 -16.04
N ARG A 103 3.30 -0.44 -14.77
CA ARG A 103 3.78 0.86 -14.27
C ARG A 103 5.28 0.79 -13.93
N GLU A 104 6.12 1.40 -14.77
CA GLU A 104 7.58 1.40 -14.60
C GLU A 104 8.06 2.13 -13.34
N GLN A 105 7.35 3.18 -12.92
CA GLN A 105 7.68 3.96 -11.73
C GLN A 105 7.35 3.24 -10.42
N LEU A 106 6.52 2.17 -10.46
CA LEU A 106 6.19 1.38 -9.28
C LEU A 106 7.43 0.65 -8.77
N ARG A 107 7.77 0.86 -7.50
CA ARG A 107 8.93 0.22 -6.86
C ARG A 107 8.53 -0.96 -5.99
N PHE A 108 7.47 -0.82 -5.21
CA PHE A 108 6.95 -1.89 -4.36
C PHE A 108 5.54 -1.55 -3.89
N VAL A 109 4.91 -2.55 -3.28
CA VAL A 109 3.57 -2.44 -2.69
C VAL A 109 3.66 -2.45 -1.17
N ILE A 110 2.92 -1.58 -0.50
CA ILE A 110 2.61 -1.66 0.92
C ILE A 110 1.23 -2.29 1.05
N GLN A 111 1.19 -3.51 1.59
CA GLN A 111 -0.07 -4.20 1.86
C GLN A 111 -0.45 -4.04 3.34
N LEU A 112 -1.62 -3.45 3.59
CA LEU A 112 -2.10 -3.23 4.94
C LEU A 112 -3.02 -4.38 5.38
N VAL A 113 -2.78 -4.87 6.59
CA VAL A 113 -3.62 -5.84 7.29
C VAL A 113 -3.96 -5.33 8.69
N ASP A 114 -5.12 -5.68 9.22
CA ASP A 114 -5.51 -5.31 10.59
C ASP A 114 -4.90 -6.30 11.58
N ILE A 115 -4.00 -5.85 12.46
CA ILE A 115 -3.28 -6.73 13.41
C ILE A 115 -4.21 -7.52 14.33
N ARG A 116 -5.44 -7.07 14.51
CA ARG A 116 -6.43 -7.70 15.42
C ARG A 116 -6.97 -9.03 14.90
N HIS A 117 -6.84 -9.29 13.61
CA HIS A 117 -7.46 -10.40 12.91
C HIS A 117 -6.45 -11.17 12.05
N ALA A 118 -6.74 -12.44 11.81
CA ALA A 118 -6.05 -13.17 10.75
C ALA A 118 -6.32 -12.53 9.39
N PRO A 119 -5.34 -12.54 8.44
CA PRO A 119 -5.54 -12.09 7.09
C PRO A 119 -6.77 -12.74 6.44
N SER A 120 -7.56 -11.96 5.72
CA SER A 120 -8.69 -12.48 4.97
C SER A 120 -8.23 -13.20 3.71
N LYS A 121 -9.12 -13.96 3.09
CA LYS A 121 -8.84 -14.59 1.78
C LYS A 121 -8.43 -13.58 0.72
N ASP A 122 -9.02 -12.37 0.75
CA ASP A 122 -8.66 -11.29 -0.18
C ASP A 122 -7.25 -10.74 0.11
N ASP A 123 -6.84 -10.68 1.39
CA ASP A 123 -5.48 -10.26 1.77
C ASP A 123 -4.45 -11.28 1.28
N VAL A 124 -4.73 -12.56 1.47
CA VAL A 124 -3.86 -13.66 0.98
C VAL A 124 -3.77 -13.63 -0.55
N ALA A 125 -4.90 -13.51 -1.24
CA ALA A 125 -4.94 -13.46 -2.70
C ALA A 125 -4.16 -12.27 -3.26
N MET A 126 -4.27 -11.08 -2.63
CA MET A 126 -3.52 -9.88 -3.04
C MET A 126 -2.01 -10.08 -2.86
N TYR A 127 -1.58 -10.62 -1.71
CA TYR A 127 -0.17 -10.88 -1.44
C TYR A 127 0.41 -11.89 -2.44
N GLU A 128 -0.24 -13.04 -2.62
CA GLU A 128 0.19 -14.08 -3.55
C GLU A 128 0.28 -13.54 -4.99
N TRP A 129 -0.70 -12.71 -5.38
CA TRP A 129 -0.68 -12.12 -6.71
C TRP A 129 0.52 -11.17 -6.91
N CYS A 130 0.81 -10.28 -5.93
CA CYS A 130 2.00 -9.43 -5.98
C CYS A 130 3.27 -10.29 -6.12
N LYS A 131 3.34 -11.43 -5.44
CA LYS A 131 4.48 -12.35 -5.55
C LYS A 131 4.59 -13.02 -6.92
N GLN A 132 3.45 -13.45 -7.49
CA GLN A 132 3.42 -14.07 -8.83
C GLN A 132 3.91 -13.14 -9.93
N ILE A 133 3.61 -11.84 -9.83
CA ILE A 133 4.07 -10.84 -10.80
C ILE A 133 5.42 -10.19 -10.41
N GLY A 134 6.10 -10.71 -9.39
CA GLY A 134 7.45 -10.29 -9.01
C GLY A 134 7.54 -8.93 -8.33
N ILE A 135 6.45 -8.38 -7.77
CA ILE A 135 6.48 -7.07 -7.10
C ILE A 135 6.89 -7.24 -5.64
N PRO A 136 7.95 -6.55 -5.18
CA PRO A 136 8.33 -6.52 -3.78
C PRO A 136 7.19 -5.98 -2.91
N THR A 137 6.98 -6.57 -1.74
CA THR A 137 5.88 -6.22 -0.85
C THR A 137 6.38 -5.94 0.57
N VAL A 138 5.85 -4.90 1.19
CA VAL A 138 5.98 -4.59 2.61
C VAL A 138 4.63 -4.77 3.26
N VAL A 139 4.53 -5.64 4.27
CA VAL A 139 3.28 -5.81 5.01
C VAL A 139 3.25 -4.85 6.19
N VAL A 140 2.16 -4.11 6.34
CA VAL A 140 1.95 -3.22 7.48
C VAL A 140 0.75 -3.69 8.28
N ALA A 141 1.03 -4.15 9.51
CA ALA A 141 0.02 -4.55 10.49
C ALA A 141 -0.52 -3.30 11.21
N THR A 142 -1.66 -2.80 10.76
CA THR A 142 -2.27 -1.57 11.27
C THR A 142 -2.99 -1.78 12.60
N LYS A 143 -3.36 -0.66 13.25
CA LYS A 143 -4.11 -0.64 14.53
C LYS A 143 -3.36 -1.31 15.68
N GLY A 144 -2.03 -1.19 15.69
CA GLY A 144 -1.17 -1.74 16.75
C GLY A 144 -1.52 -1.25 18.16
N ASP A 145 -2.12 -0.06 18.28
CA ASP A 145 -2.64 0.50 19.52
C ASP A 145 -3.84 -0.28 20.11
N LYS A 146 -4.52 -1.07 19.30
CA LYS A 146 -5.68 -1.89 19.74
C LYS A 146 -5.29 -3.25 20.35
N ILE A 147 -3.99 -3.58 20.34
CA ILE A 147 -3.44 -4.82 20.88
C ILE A 147 -2.34 -4.46 21.89
N ALA A 148 -2.37 -5.10 23.06
CA ALA A 148 -1.30 -4.96 24.03
C ALA A 148 0.06 -5.34 23.41
N ARG A 149 1.09 -4.52 23.60
CA ARG A 149 2.40 -4.69 22.95
C ARG A 149 3.01 -6.09 23.15
N GLY A 150 2.84 -6.67 24.33
CA GLY A 150 3.30 -8.02 24.64
C GLY A 150 2.66 -9.12 23.80
N ARG A 151 1.52 -8.85 23.15
CA ARG A 151 0.81 -9.81 22.29
C ARG A 151 1.10 -9.63 20.81
N TRP A 152 1.83 -8.61 20.40
CA TRP A 152 2.12 -8.34 19.00
C TRP A 152 2.77 -9.54 18.30
N MET A 153 3.78 -10.14 18.92
CA MET A 153 4.50 -11.28 18.32
C MET A 153 3.57 -12.45 17.98
N GLN A 154 2.57 -12.71 18.82
CA GLN A 154 1.56 -13.75 18.56
C GLN A 154 0.73 -13.42 17.32
N HIS A 155 0.23 -12.17 17.20
CA HIS A 155 -0.56 -11.73 16.05
C HIS A 155 0.28 -11.67 14.76
N LEU A 156 1.52 -11.18 14.85
CA LEU A 156 2.44 -11.14 13.71
C LEU A 156 2.78 -12.54 13.21
N LYS A 157 2.90 -13.53 14.12
CA LYS A 157 3.12 -14.93 13.72
C LYS A 157 1.97 -15.45 12.86
N VAL A 158 0.73 -15.19 13.25
CA VAL A 158 -0.46 -15.58 12.47
C VAL A 158 -0.43 -14.90 11.10
N ILE A 159 -0.23 -13.58 11.04
CA ILE A 159 -0.18 -12.84 9.77
C ILE A 159 0.93 -13.40 8.87
N ARG A 160 2.11 -13.67 9.42
CA ARG A 160 3.26 -14.21 8.69
C ARG A 160 2.99 -15.60 8.12
N GLN A 161 2.33 -16.45 8.89
CA GLN A 161 1.96 -17.80 8.48
C GLN A 161 0.85 -17.79 7.41
N ASP A 162 -0.23 -17.03 7.63
CA ASP A 162 -1.40 -17.03 6.75
C ASP A 162 -1.09 -16.37 5.40
N LEU A 163 -0.27 -15.31 5.37
CA LEU A 163 0.22 -14.72 4.13
C LEU A 163 1.35 -15.53 3.48
N ASN A 164 1.94 -16.51 4.20
CA ASN A 164 3.11 -17.26 3.73
C ASN A 164 4.24 -16.32 3.29
N LEU A 165 4.60 -15.35 4.17
CA LEU A 165 5.59 -14.32 3.84
C LEU A 165 6.90 -14.94 3.37
N ARG A 166 7.43 -14.46 2.24
CA ARG A 166 8.60 -15.01 1.56
C ARG A 166 9.70 -13.95 1.41
N GLY A 167 10.94 -14.42 1.37
CA GLY A 167 12.11 -13.61 1.06
C GLY A 167 12.29 -12.44 2.01
N ASP A 168 12.62 -11.28 1.46
CA ASP A 168 12.88 -10.04 2.20
C ASP A 168 11.62 -9.25 2.55
N ASP A 169 10.44 -9.85 2.44
CA ASP A 169 9.21 -9.15 2.80
C ASP A 169 9.14 -8.90 4.29
N SER A 170 9.15 -7.62 4.64
CA SER A 170 9.08 -7.17 6.02
C SER A 170 7.63 -7.01 6.47
N ILE A 171 7.43 -7.16 7.78
CA ILE A 171 6.17 -6.85 8.45
C ILE A 171 6.41 -5.82 9.54
N ILE A 172 5.70 -4.69 9.48
CA ILE A 172 5.85 -3.56 10.39
C ILE A 172 4.53 -3.31 11.13
N VAL A 173 4.59 -3.22 12.47
CA VAL A 173 3.42 -2.82 13.27
C VAL A 173 3.25 -1.30 13.20
N PHE A 174 2.04 -0.86 12.87
CA PHE A 174 1.74 0.55 12.70
C PHE A 174 0.50 0.98 13.49
N SER A 175 0.57 2.18 14.07
CA SER A 175 -0.58 2.88 14.65
C SER A 175 -0.64 4.31 14.18
N SER A 176 -1.75 4.68 13.53
CA SER A 176 -2.01 6.07 13.13
C SER A 176 -2.28 6.96 14.34
N GLU A 177 -2.78 6.40 15.44
CA GLU A 177 -3.08 7.13 16.69
C GLU A 177 -1.79 7.54 17.39
N THR A 178 -0.95 6.57 17.70
CA THR A 178 0.27 6.80 18.48
C THR A 178 1.46 7.23 17.64
N GLY A 179 1.49 6.91 16.34
CA GLY A 179 2.64 7.08 15.46
C GLY A 179 3.64 5.93 15.51
N GLN A 180 3.35 4.86 16.26
CA GLN A 180 4.18 3.67 16.27
C GLN A 180 4.39 3.14 14.85
N GLY A 181 5.64 2.75 14.54
CA GLY A 181 6.01 2.18 13.25
C GLY A 181 6.22 3.20 12.11
N LYS A 182 5.95 4.50 12.34
CA LYS A 182 6.09 5.53 11.30
C LYS A 182 7.53 5.68 10.81
N ASP A 183 8.48 5.82 11.73
CA ASP A 183 9.88 6.00 11.37
C ASP A 183 10.48 4.72 10.80
N GLU A 184 10.06 3.56 11.30
CA GLU A 184 10.42 2.25 10.76
C GLU A 184 9.93 2.08 9.31
N LEU A 185 8.66 2.42 9.05
CA LEU A 185 8.09 2.35 7.70
C LEU A 185 8.80 3.33 6.75
N TRP A 186 9.09 4.56 7.17
CA TRP A 186 9.90 5.49 6.38
C TRP A 186 11.31 4.96 6.11
N GLY A 187 11.94 4.34 7.10
CA GLY A 187 13.24 3.68 6.94
C GLY A 187 13.20 2.61 5.86
N GLU A 188 12.20 1.74 5.90
CA GLU A 188 12.01 0.67 4.92
C GLU A 188 11.72 1.20 3.51
N ILE A 189 10.86 2.23 3.39
CA ILE A 189 10.59 2.88 2.11
C ILE A 189 11.89 3.43 1.50
N MET A 190 12.66 4.19 2.27
CA MET A 190 13.90 4.79 1.77
C MET A 190 14.97 3.76 1.43
N ARG A 191 15.06 2.67 2.19
CA ARG A 191 15.96 1.55 1.89
C ARG A 191 15.64 0.92 0.53
N ARG A 192 14.36 0.62 0.28
CA ARG A 192 13.91 0.01 -0.98
C ARG A 192 14.08 0.94 -2.18
N LEU A 193 13.79 2.22 -2.02
CA LEU A 193 13.98 3.19 -3.09
C LEU A 193 15.46 3.35 -3.50
N ARG A 194 16.38 3.31 -2.53
CA ARG A 194 17.82 3.32 -2.82
C ARG A 194 18.27 2.06 -3.54
N ALA A 195 17.89 0.89 -3.02
CA ALA A 195 18.24 -0.39 -3.64
C ALA A 195 17.74 -0.51 -5.10
N ALA A 196 16.59 0.06 -5.41
CA ALA A 196 16.07 0.10 -6.78
C ALA A 196 16.85 1.04 -7.71
N ASN A 197 17.48 2.09 -7.18
CA ASN A 197 18.32 3.01 -7.96
C ASN A 197 19.74 2.46 -8.17
N ASP A 198 20.21 1.56 -7.29
CA ASP A 198 21.54 0.95 -7.35
C ASP A 198 21.58 -0.30 -8.26
N GLN A 199 20.44 -0.78 -8.74
CA GLN A 199 20.40 -1.83 -9.77
C GLN A 199 20.54 -1.16 -11.15
N PRO A 200 21.64 -1.40 -11.90
CA PRO A 200 21.71 -0.98 -13.29
C PRO A 200 20.59 -1.67 -14.09
N ASP A 201 20.06 -0.98 -15.09
CA ASP A 201 19.06 -1.46 -16.05
C ASP A 201 19.46 -2.83 -16.63
N ASN A 202 19.19 -3.90 -15.93
CA ASN A 202 19.39 -5.26 -16.44
C ASN A 202 18.03 -5.88 -16.73
N GLU A 203 17.72 -5.85 -18.03
CA GLU A 203 16.91 -6.77 -18.81
C GLU A 203 15.73 -7.46 -18.08
N LYS A 204 14.52 -6.93 -18.35
CA LYS A 204 13.32 -7.75 -18.24
C LYS A 204 13.49 -8.93 -19.21
N PRO A 205 13.33 -10.19 -18.77
CA PRO A 205 13.25 -11.29 -19.70
C PRO A 205 12.05 -11.08 -20.64
N SER A 206 12.34 -11.16 -21.94
CA SER A 206 11.40 -11.12 -23.06
C SER A 206 10.33 -12.20 -22.99
#